data_5ca6542e64a25f2b6b002bb1ae1709ef
#
_entry.id   5ca6542e64a25f2b6b002bb1ae1709ef
#
_cell.length_a   1.000
_cell.length_b   1.000
_cell.length_c   1.000
_cell.angle_alpha   90.00
_cell.angle_beta   90.00
_cell.angle_gamma   90.00
#
_symmetry.space_group_name_H-M   'P 1'
#
loop_
_entity.id
_entity.type
_entity.pdbx_description
1 polymer ?
#
loop_
_entity_poly.entity_id
_entity_poly.type
_entity_poly.pdbx_seq_one_letter_code
_entity_poly.pdbx_strand_id
1 'polypeptide(L)'
;ENRNGDVHELYQYMKKTYPLSKLMPKFMLVDALAYVNEKKIDEFKNGLKELLEKYPTEDVSPLATDMLKGIAQGKSVVSGTGKSNIWEVRLGSNMADDSTGMATDSIAPFTMDKESPHLLVLVYPTDSISSNLLLFDVAKYNFSNFLIKDFDLEIISFNEISMLVVKGFNNFDELTLYRRMIGSEKGLKFPDTVRPVMISESNFKLLLEGRSFDEYFHFLEQNQ
;
A
#
# COMPACT_ATOMS: atom_id res chain seq x y z
N GLU A 1 10.89 2.04 18.01
CA GLU A 1 10.52 2.08 19.44
C GLU A 1 9.06 2.45 19.56
N ASN A 2 8.30 1.58 20.20
CA ASN A 2 6.86 1.74 20.35
C ASN A 2 6.61 2.70 21.51
N ARG A 3 6.32 3.98 21.24
CA ARG A 3 6.15 5.05 22.24
C ARG A 3 4.69 5.19 22.66
N ASN A 4 3.96 4.07 22.80
CA ASN A 4 2.53 4.10 23.16
C ASN A 4 2.26 4.77 24.52
N GLY A 5 3.15 4.57 25.51
CA GLY A 5 3.05 5.25 26.80
C GLY A 5 3.04 6.77 26.69
N ASP A 6 3.92 7.32 25.84
CA ASP A 6 4.01 8.76 25.61
C ASP A 6 2.70 9.29 24.97
N VAL A 7 2.05 8.48 24.12
CA VAL A 7 0.76 8.85 23.48
C VAL A 7 -0.35 8.95 24.53
N HIS A 8 -0.45 7.97 25.42
CA HIS A 8 -1.43 7.98 26.50
C HIS A 8 -1.20 9.14 27.47
N GLU A 9 0.04 9.41 27.86
CA GLU A 9 0.39 10.55 28.71
C GLU A 9 0.03 11.88 28.06
N LEU A 10 0.35 12.05 26.76
CA LEU A 10 0.03 13.24 25.99
C LEU A 10 -1.49 13.45 25.92
N TYR A 11 -2.25 12.39 25.64
CA TYR A 11 -3.71 12.49 25.62
C TYR A 11 -4.29 12.90 26.99
N GLN A 12 -3.81 12.29 28.09
CA GLN A 12 -4.25 12.66 29.43
C GLN A 12 -3.89 14.12 29.77
N TYR A 13 -2.71 14.56 29.39
CA TYR A 13 -2.30 15.96 29.53
C TYR A 13 -3.24 16.90 28.76
N MET A 14 -3.52 16.61 27.49
CA MET A 14 -4.41 17.39 26.64
C MET A 14 -5.83 17.42 27.19
N LYS A 15 -6.36 16.29 27.64
CA LYS A 15 -7.69 16.16 28.25
C LYS A 15 -7.84 17.01 29.51
N LYS A 16 -6.78 17.11 30.32
CA LYS A 16 -6.74 17.90 31.57
C LYS A 16 -6.55 19.38 31.29
N THR A 17 -5.66 19.74 30.37
CA THR A 17 -5.21 21.13 30.18
C THR A 17 -6.04 21.88 29.14
N TYR A 18 -6.47 21.18 28.09
CA TYR A 18 -7.18 21.77 26.95
C TYR A 18 -8.44 20.97 26.56
N PRO A 19 -9.39 20.73 27.47
CA PRO A 19 -10.54 19.83 27.23
C PRO A 19 -11.46 20.28 26.08
N LEU A 20 -11.47 21.57 25.75
CA LEU A 20 -12.28 22.16 24.67
C LEU A 20 -11.49 22.37 23.36
N SER A 21 -10.30 21.79 23.25
CA SER A 21 -9.51 21.90 22.03
C SER A 21 -10.21 21.21 20.85
N LYS A 22 -10.26 21.89 19.70
CA LYS A 22 -10.75 21.30 18.43
C LYS A 22 -9.93 20.08 17.96
N LEU A 23 -8.73 19.90 18.52
CA LEU A 23 -7.89 18.74 18.23
C LEU A 23 -8.19 17.53 19.14
N MET A 24 -9.07 17.71 20.16
CA MET A 24 -9.38 16.64 21.11
C MET A 24 -9.87 15.34 20.43
N PRO A 25 -10.76 15.38 19.42
CA PRO A 25 -11.18 14.16 18.72
C PRO A 25 -10.01 13.41 18.08
N LYS A 26 -9.02 14.14 17.53
CA LYS A 26 -7.81 13.54 16.93
C LYS A 26 -6.90 12.91 17.97
N PHE A 27 -6.71 13.57 19.12
CA PHE A 27 -5.97 12.98 20.25
C PHE A 27 -6.66 11.72 20.79
N MET A 28 -7.98 11.70 20.89
CA MET A 28 -8.75 10.52 21.30
C MET A 28 -8.57 9.37 20.33
N LEU A 29 -8.60 9.65 19.01
CA LEU A 29 -8.37 8.61 18.02
C LEU A 29 -6.96 8.04 18.10
N VAL A 30 -5.94 8.89 18.22
CA VAL A 30 -4.54 8.47 18.32
C VAL A 30 -4.30 7.64 19.61
N ASP A 31 -4.90 8.06 20.72
CA ASP A 31 -4.86 7.32 22.00
C ASP A 31 -5.52 5.92 21.86
N ALA A 32 -6.69 5.87 21.22
CA ALA A 32 -7.34 4.59 20.93
C ALA A 32 -6.46 3.68 20.07
N LEU A 33 -5.85 4.20 19.00
CA LEU A 33 -4.94 3.43 18.14
C LEU A 33 -3.70 2.91 18.88
N ALA A 34 -3.21 3.59 19.91
CA ALA A 34 -2.09 3.12 20.72
C ALA A 34 -2.43 1.81 21.45
N TYR A 35 -3.69 1.61 21.87
CA TYR A 35 -4.14 0.35 22.47
C TYR A 35 -4.10 -0.85 21.51
N VAL A 36 -4.23 -0.62 20.19
CA VAL A 36 -4.06 -1.68 19.18
C VAL A 36 -2.64 -2.22 19.23
N ASN A 37 -1.65 -1.33 19.31
CA ASN A 37 -0.24 -1.70 19.42
C ASN A 37 0.06 -2.48 20.70
N GLU A 38 -0.71 -2.23 21.75
CA GLU A 38 -0.62 -2.94 23.03
C GLU A 38 -1.43 -4.23 23.08
N LYS A 39 -2.11 -4.58 21.98
CA LYS A 39 -3.04 -5.72 21.86
C LYS A 39 -4.24 -5.64 22.82
N LYS A 40 -4.62 -4.46 23.24
CA LYS A 40 -5.74 -4.15 24.12
C LYS A 40 -6.97 -3.76 23.30
N ILE A 41 -7.59 -4.75 22.65
CA ILE A 41 -8.68 -4.52 21.68
C ILE A 41 -9.96 -3.96 22.32
N ASP A 42 -10.22 -4.32 23.57
CA ASP A 42 -11.42 -3.82 24.27
C ASP A 42 -11.27 -2.34 24.65
N GLU A 43 -10.10 -1.91 25.09
CA GLU A 43 -9.77 -0.51 25.33
C GLU A 43 -9.83 0.30 24.04
N PHE A 44 -9.33 -0.25 22.94
CA PHE A 44 -9.44 0.36 21.62
C PHE A 44 -10.91 0.58 21.22
N LYS A 45 -11.77 -0.44 21.32
CA LYS A 45 -13.21 -0.33 21.05
C LYS A 45 -13.88 0.73 21.91
N ASN A 46 -13.54 0.75 23.21
CA ASN A 46 -14.11 1.70 24.15
C ASN A 46 -13.68 3.13 23.82
N GLY A 47 -12.42 3.35 23.46
CA GLY A 47 -11.91 4.66 23.03
C GLY A 47 -12.62 5.19 21.77
N LEU A 48 -12.85 4.31 20.78
CA LEU A 48 -13.61 4.68 19.57
C LEU A 48 -15.08 5.00 19.86
N LYS A 49 -15.74 4.25 20.75
CA LYS A 49 -17.12 4.53 21.17
C LYS A 49 -17.20 5.87 21.90
N GLU A 50 -16.31 6.13 22.86
CA GLU A 50 -16.25 7.40 23.58
C GLU A 50 -16.04 8.59 22.63
N LEU A 51 -15.19 8.40 21.60
CA LEU A 51 -15.00 9.42 20.57
C LEU A 51 -16.29 9.72 19.82
N LEU A 52 -17.02 8.69 19.36
CA LEU A 52 -18.26 8.86 18.61
C LEU A 52 -19.41 9.44 19.46
N GLU A 53 -19.46 9.11 20.75
CA GLU A 53 -20.43 9.69 21.68
C GLU A 53 -20.21 11.18 21.92
N LYS A 54 -18.93 11.60 22.06
CA LYS A 54 -18.60 12.97 22.37
C LYS A 54 -18.48 13.87 21.12
N TYR A 55 -18.07 13.29 20.01
CA TYR A 55 -17.75 14.01 18.77
C TYR A 55 -18.32 13.31 17.53
N PRO A 56 -19.66 13.18 17.41
CA PRO A 56 -20.27 12.37 16.34
C PRO A 56 -20.09 12.95 14.92
N THR A 57 -19.80 14.24 14.79
CA THR A 57 -19.78 14.97 13.51
C THR A 57 -18.38 15.47 13.10
N GLU A 58 -17.35 15.12 13.85
CA GLU A 58 -15.99 15.55 13.56
C GLU A 58 -15.36 14.73 12.40
N ASP A 59 -14.32 15.27 11.80
CA ASP A 59 -13.63 14.70 10.63
C ASP A 59 -13.09 13.27 10.85
N VAL A 60 -12.80 12.90 12.08
CA VAL A 60 -12.32 11.54 12.47
C VAL A 60 -13.45 10.55 12.77
N SER A 61 -14.69 11.01 12.89
CA SER A 61 -15.82 10.16 13.32
C SER A 61 -16.24 9.11 12.28
N PRO A 62 -16.23 9.39 10.96
CA PRO A 62 -16.45 8.36 9.95
C PRO A 62 -15.42 7.24 10.05
N LEU A 63 -14.14 7.58 10.23
CA LEU A 63 -13.06 6.60 10.38
C LEU A 63 -13.25 5.73 11.63
N ALA A 64 -13.56 6.33 12.77
CA ALA A 64 -13.85 5.59 14.01
C ALA A 64 -15.06 4.64 13.85
N THR A 65 -16.09 5.06 13.12
CA THR A 65 -17.26 4.24 12.80
C THR A 65 -16.90 3.03 11.95
N ASP A 66 -16.08 3.24 10.92
CA ASP A 66 -15.67 2.16 10.01
C ASP A 66 -14.75 1.16 10.71
N MET A 67 -13.87 1.62 11.59
CA MET A 67 -13.06 0.74 12.44
C MET A 67 -13.93 -0.13 13.36
N LEU A 68 -14.94 0.43 14.03
CA LEU A 68 -15.85 -0.35 14.87
C LEU A 68 -16.68 -1.35 14.07
N LYS A 69 -17.15 -0.97 12.87
CA LYS A 69 -17.84 -1.89 11.96
C LYS A 69 -16.94 -3.04 11.53
N GLY A 70 -15.68 -2.74 11.16
CA GLY A 70 -14.69 -3.75 10.80
C GLY A 70 -14.49 -4.79 11.92
N ILE A 71 -14.34 -4.32 13.17
CA ILE A 71 -14.21 -5.22 14.34
C ILE A 71 -15.48 -6.05 14.56
N ALA A 72 -16.65 -5.44 14.43
CA ALA A 72 -17.93 -6.15 14.58
C ALA A 72 -18.13 -7.25 13.52
N GLN A 73 -17.50 -7.08 12.34
CA GLN A 73 -17.49 -8.06 11.25
C GLN A 73 -16.38 -9.12 11.42
N GLY A 74 -15.68 -9.15 12.55
CA GLY A 74 -14.62 -10.13 12.82
C GLY A 74 -13.29 -9.83 12.13
N LYS A 75 -13.13 -8.64 11.54
CA LYS A 75 -11.83 -8.20 10.97
C LYS A 75 -10.84 -8.01 12.10
N SER A 76 -9.68 -8.65 12.00
CA SER A 76 -8.60 -8.46 12.98
C SER A 76 -8.05 -7.04 12.89
N VAL A 77 -8.04 -6.34 14.02
CA VAL A 77 -7.37 -5.05 14.13
C VAL A 77 -5.87 -5.34 14.26
N VAL A 78 -5.15 -5.20 13.16
CA VAL A 78 -3.70 -5.31 13.15
C VAL A 78 -3.12 -3.91 13.30
N SER A 79 -2.27 -3.75 14.30
CA SER A 79 -1.44 -2.55 14.44
C SER A 79 -0.56 -2.41 13.20
N GLY A 80 -0.61 -1.28 12.52
CA GLY A 80 0.15 -0.98 11.29
C GLY A 80 1.68 -0.89 11.45
N THR A 81 2.24 -1.46 12.52
CA THR A 81 3.68 -1.70 12.68
C THR A 81 4.07 -3.16 12.42
N GLY A 82 3.10 -4.04 12.18
CA GLY A 82 3.39 -5.29 11.49
C GLY A 82 3.77 -4.90 10.06
N LYS A 83 4.95 -5.31 9.60
CA LYS A 83 5.27 -5.37 8.19
C LYS A 83 4.17 -6.25 7.56
N SER A 84 3.03 -5.65 7.17
CA SER A 84 2.16 -6.28 6.21
C SER A 84 3.08 -6.50 5.02
N ASN A 85 3.25 -7.75 4.66
CA ASN A 85 4.07 -8.08 3.52
C ASN A 85 3.33 -7.48 2.33
N ILE A 86 3.77 -6.30 1.87
CA ILE A 86 3.12 -5.57 0.78
C ILE A 86 2.91 -6.45 -0.46
N TRP A 87 3.64 -7.56 -0.53
CA TRP A 87 3.56 -8.54 -1.61
C TRP A 87 2.33 -9.45 -1.51
N GLU A 88 1.76 -9.65 -0.31
CA GLU A 88 0.54 -10.43 -0.07
C GLU A 88 -0.74 -9.63 -0.29
N VAL A 89 -0.63 -8.30 -0.45
CA VAL A 89 -1.79 -7.43 -0.67
C VAL A 89 -2.41 -7.74 -2.03
N ARG A 90 -3.69 -8.08 -2.03
CA ARG A 90 -4.47 -8.29 -3.25
C ARG A 90 -4.95 -6.94 -3.78
N LEU A 91 -4.53 -6.62 -4.99
CA LEU A 91 -4.97 -5.43 -5.70
C LEU A 91 -6.39 -5.71 -6.24
N GLY A 92 -7.29 -4.73 -6.20
CA GLY A 92 -8.63 -4.87 -6.78
C GLY A 92 -9.72 -5.46 -5.87
N SER A 93 -9.41 -6.01 -4.72
CA SER A 93 -10.43 -6.30 -3.72
C SER A 93 -10.89 -4.98 -3.09
N ASN A 94 -11.98 -4.41 -3.60
CA ASN A 94 -12.77 -3.48 -2.79
C ASN A 94 -13.08 -4.21 -1.49
N MET A 95 -12.70 -3.63 -0.35
CA MET A 95 -12.89 -4.18 0.99
C MET A 95 -14.37 -4.42 1.32
N ALA A 96 -14.95 -5.41 0.71
CA ALA A 96 -16.23 -5.98 1.07
C ALA A 96 -16.10 -7.49 0.85
N ASP A 97 -15.90 -8.18 1.98
CA ASP A 97 -16.00 -9.63 2.09
C ASP A 97 -14.68 -10.43 2.07
N ASP A 98 -13.92 -10.30 3.16
CA ASP A 98 -12.88 -11.26 3.53
C ASP A 98 -13.47 -12.36 4.43
N SER A 99 -14.50 -13.03 3.95
CA SER A 99 -15.06 -14.20 4.59
C SER A 99 -15.67 -15.18 3.62
N THR A 100 -14.89 -15.62 2.64
CA THR A 100 -14.98 -16.98 2.09
C THR A 100 -13.80 -17.19 1.15
N GLY A 101 -12.96 -18.18 1.42
CA GLY A 101 -11.89 -18.62 0.53
C GLY A 101 -12.38 -19.26 -0.77
N MET A 102 -13.22 -18.56 -1.54
CA MET A 102 -13.87 -19.07 -2.75
C MET A 102 -13.77 -18.16 -3.99
N ALA A 103 -13.03 -17.04 -3.95
CA ALA A 103 -12.94 -16.13 -5.11
C ALA A 103 -11.69 -16.30 -5.97
N THR A 104 -10.73 -17.14 -5.60
CA THR A 104 -9.48 -17.33 -6.35
C THR A 104 -9.61 -18.26 -7.55
N ASP A 105 -10.60 -19.13 -7.58
CA ASP A 105 -10.79 -20.10 -8.68
C ASP A 105 -11.33 -19.52 -9.99
N SER A 106 -11.79 -18.27 -9.99
CA SER A 106 -12.33 -17.61 -11.20
C SER A 106 -11.34 -16.69 -11.92
N ILE A 107 -10.19 -16.34 -11.31
CA ILE A 107 -9.17 -15.51 -11.96
C ILE A 107 -8.19 -16.42 -12.70
N ALA A 108 -7.94 -16.11 -13.97
CA ALA A 108 -7.04 -16.88 -14.82
C ALA A 108 -5.63 -17.05 -14.17
N PRO A 109 -4.92 -18.16 -14.44
CA PRO A 109 -3.55 -18.35 -13.98
C PRO A 109 -2.58 -17.40 -14.69
N PHE A 110 -1.46 -17.09 -14.05
CA PHE A 110 -0.36 -16.37 -14.67
C PHE A 110 0.23 -17.17 -15.84
N THR A 111 0.77 -16.47 -16.82
CA THR A 111 1.37 -17.07 -18.02
C THR A 111 2.81 -16.61 -18.22
N MET A 112 3.66 -17.50 -18.75
CA MET A 112 5.04 -17.19 -19.17
C MET A 112 5.05 -16.88 -20.66
N ASP A 113 4.77 -15.62 -21.01
CA ASP A 113 4.85 -15.15 -22.38
C ASP A 113 5.87 -14.01 -22.45
N LYS A 114 7.05 -14.29 -23.01
CA LYS A 114 8.14 -13.31 -23.13
C LYS A 114 8.02 -12.41 -24.35
N GLU A 115 7.21 -12.80 -25.32
CA GLU A 115 7.04 -12.07 -26.59
C GLU A 115 5.94 -10.99 -26.49
N SER A 116 5.07 -11.07 -25.49
CA SER A 116 4.03 -10.08 -25.26
C SER A 116 4.57 -8.79 -24.66
N PRO A 117 3.79 -7.68 -24.72
CA PRO A 117 4.16 -6.43 -24.05
C PRO A 117 4.38 -6.61 -22.55
N HIS A 118 5.43 -5.96 -22.03
CA HIS A 118 5.83 -6.01 -20.64
C HIS A 118 5.86 -4.63 -20.01
N LEU A 119 5.84 -4.60 -18.68
CA LEU A 119 5.84 -3.40 -17.83
C LEU A 119 6.96 -3.47 -16.81
N LEU A 120 7.56 -2.33 -16.49
CA LEU A 120 8.32 -2.18 -15.25
C LEU A 120 7.40 -1.55 -14.20
N VAL A 121 7.15 -2.25 -13.13
CA VAL A 121 6.34 -1.76 -12.02
C VAL A 121 7.27 -1.49 -10.84
N LEU A 122 7.38 -0.23 -10.44
CA LEU A 122 8.13 0.18 -9.25
C LEU A 122 7.15 0.22 -8.09
N VAL A 123 7.22 -0.77 -7.20
CA VAL A 123 6.29 -0.96 -6.07
C VAL A 123 6.91 -0.41 -4.80
N TYR A 124 6.15 0.35 -4.02
CA TYR A 124 6.60 0.95 -2.76
C TYR A 124 5.42 1.19 -1.80
N PRO A 125 5.66 1.24 -0.48
CA PRO A 125 4.63 1.66 0.49
C PRO A 125 4.21 3.12 0.21
N THR A 126 2.90 3.40 0.23
CA THR A 126 2.31 4.69 -0.20
C THR A 126 2.96 5.91 0.47
N ASP A 127 3.25 5.83 1.76
CA ASP A 127 3.79 6.96 2.53
C ASP A 127 5.33 6.95 2.63
N SER A 128 6.02 6.02 1.95
CA SER A 128 7.47 5.88 2.09
C SER A 128 8.26 6.87 1.25
N ILE A 129 7.71 7.30 0.12
CA ILE A 129 8.35 8.23 -0.82
C ILE A 129 7.30 9.10 -1.53
N SER A 130 7.73 10.22 -2.08
CA SER A 130 6.90 11.04 -2.95
C SER A 130 6.74 10.40 -4.33
N SER A 131 5.52 9.94 -4.66
CA SER A 131 5.20 9.34 -5.96
C SER A 131 5.49 10.29 -7.13
N ASN A 132 5.21 11.59 -6.97
CA ASN A 132 5.47 12.60 -7.98
C ASN A 132 6.97 12.82 -8.21
N LEU A 133 7.79 12.74 -7.16
CA LEU A 133 9.25 12.85 -7.28
C LEU A 133 9.82 11.64 -8.01
N LEU A 134 9.38 10.43 -7.65
CA LEU A 134 9.78 9.20 -8.36
C LEU A 134 9.40 9.25 -9.83
N LEU A 135 8.16 9.67 -10.15
CA LEU A 135 7.69 9.84 -11.52
C LEU A 135 8.57 10.85 -12.29
N PHE A 136 8.87 11.99 -11.67
CA PHE A 136 9.71 13.00 -12.29
C PHE A 136 11.14 12.49 -12.58
N ASP A 137 11.74 11.76 -11.65
CA ASP A 137 13.08 11.21 -11.80
C ASP A 137 13.12 10.16 -12.93
N VAL A 138 12.11 9.27 -13.00
CA VAL A 138 12.00 8.28 -14.09
C VAL A 138 11.73 8.97 -15.43
N ALA A 139 10.84 9.95 -15.49
CA ALA A 139 10.56 10.71 -16.72
C ALA A 139 11.80 11.45 -17.22
N LYS A 140 12.52 12.11 -16.32
CA LYS A 140 13.77 12.80 -16.63
C LYS A 140 14.84 11.84 -17.16
N TYR A 141 14.96 10.66 -16.52
CA TYR A 141 15.89 9.62 -16.98
C TYR A 141 15.51 9.14 -18.39
N ASN A 142 14.24 8.84 -18.63
CA ASN A 142 13.76 8.41 -19.94
C ASN A 142 14.02 9.44 -21.01
N PHE A 143 13.65 10.68 -20.77
CA PHE A 143 13.90 11.79 -21.70
C PHE A 143 15.39 11.99 -22.04
N SER A 144 16.26 11.80 -21.05
CA SER A 144 17.70 12.00 -21.23
C SER A 144 18.40 10.84 -21.97
N ASN A 145 17.86 9.63 -21.90
CA ASN A 145 18.53 8.43 -22.41
C ASN A 145 17.85 7.79 -23.64
N PHE A 146 16.59 8.14 -23.91
CA PHE A 146 15.80 7.53 -25.00
C PHE A 146 15.18 8.64 -25.87
N LEU A 147 15.83 8.97 -26.98
CA LEU A 147 15.41 10.06 -27.87
C LEU A 147 14.26 9.67 -28.82
N ILE A 148 14.09 8.39 -29.08
CA ILE A 148 13.16 7.88 -30.13
C ILE A 148 12.00 7.12 -29.52
N LYS A 149 12.15 6.67 -28.26
CA LYS A 149 11.15 5.82 -27.60
C LYS A 149 10.42 6.59 -26.52
N ASP A 150 9.10 6.66 -26.68
CA ASP A 150 8.22 7.20 -25.66
C ASP A 150 7.82 6.10 -24.66
N PHE A 151 7.90 6.43 -23.39
CA PHE A 151 7.42 5.58 -22.30
C PHE A 151 6.22 6.26 -21.64
N ASP A 152 5.16 5.49 -21.49
CA ASP A 152 4.00 5.94 -20.74
C ASP A 152 4.21 5.64 -19.23
N LEU A 153 3.96 6.64 -18.40
CA LEU A 153 4.17 6.59 -16.95
C LEU A 153 2.84 6.79 -16.23
N GLU A 154 2.47 5.84 -15.39
CA GLU A 154 1.22 5.86 -14.65
C GLU A 154 1.46 5.58 -13.17
N ILE A 155 0.88 6.39 -12.26
CA ILE A 155 0.87 6.11 -10.82
C ILE A 155 -0.46 5.45 -10.48
N ILE A 156 -0.37 4.28 -9.83
CA ILE A 156 -1.52 3.55 -9.30
C ILE A 156 -1.32 3.36 -7.81
N SER A 157 -2.34 3.70 -7.01
CA SER A 157 -2.26 3.57 -5.54
C SER A 157 -3.43 2.76 -5.01
N PHE A 158 -3.13 1.80 -4.15
CA PHE A 158 -4.09 0.97 -3.44
C PHE A 158 -3.73 0.95 -1.95
N ASN A 159 -4.51 1.67 -1.13
CA ASN A 159 -4.31 1.71 0.32
C ASN A 159 -2.84 1.92 0.74
N GLU A 160 -2.16 0.85 1.15
CA GLU A 160 -0.79 0.87 1.66
C GLU A 160 0.28 0.74 0.57
N ILE A 161 -0.10 0.48 -0.69
CA ILE A 161 0.81 0.25 -1.81
C ILE A 161 0.59 1.30 -2.88
N SER A 162 1.68 1.89 -3.33
CA SER A 162 1.73 2.69 -4.55
C SER A 162 2.69 2.07 -5.56
N MET A 163 2.37 2.27 -6.82
CA MET A 163 3.13 1.73 -7.94
C MET A 163 3.32 2.81 -8.99
N LEU A 164 4.55 2.95 -9.49
CA LEU A 164 4.82 3.65 -10.72
C LEU A 164 5.01 2.62 -11.83
N VAL A 165 4.09 2.62 -12.79
CA VAL A 165 4.10 1.70 -13.93
C VAL A 165 4.74 2.39 -15.12
N VAL A 166 5.79 1.79 -15.67
CA VAL A 166 6.47 2.21 -16.89
C VAL A 166 6.06 1.26 -18.01
N LYS A 167 5.37 1.80 -19.01
CA LYS A 167 4.87 1.06 -20.19
C LYS A 167 5.71 1.39 -21.42
N GLY A 168 5.53 0.59 -22.48
CA GLY A 168 6.16 0.83 -23.79
C GLY A 168 7.20 -0.22 -24.16
N PHE A 169 7.26 -1.36 -23.49
CA PHE A 169 8.15 -2.47 -23.84
C PHE A 169 7.38 -3.53 -24.62
N ASN A 170 7.85 -3.85 -25.83
CA ASN A 170 7.16 -4.79 -26.71
C ASN A 170 7.33 -6.26 -26.27
N ASN A 171 8.37 -6.56 -25.50
CA ASN A 171 8.68 -7.90 -25.02
C ASN A 171 9.56 -7.84 -23.75
N PHE A 172 9.82 -9.02 -23.18
CA PHE A 172 10.63 -9.19 -21.98
C PHE A 172 12.10 -8.76 -22.15
N ASP A 173 12.69 -9.00 -23.32
CA ASP A 173 14.11 -8.70 -23.57
C ASP A 173 14.34 -7.17 -23.59
N GLU A 174 13.43 -6.44 -24.21
CA GLU A 174 13.46 -4.99 -24.23
C GLU A 174 13.33 -4.40 -22.81
N LEU A 175 12.42 -4.92 -22.00
CA LEU A 175 12.28 -4.55 -20.60
C LEU A 175 13.54 -4.88 -19.80
N THR A 176 14.15 -6.06 -20.03
CA THR A 176 15.38 -6.48 -19.34
C THR A 176 16.54 -5.54 -19.64
N LEU A 177 16.68 -5.10 -20.89
CA LEU A 177 17.68 -4.11 -21.27
C LEU A 177 17.46 -2.78 -20.55
N TYR A 178 16.23 -2.28 -20.58
CA TYR A 178 15.86 -1.05 -19.88
C TYR A 178 16.12 -1.16 -18.37
N ARG A 179 15.71 -2.27 -17.74
CA ARG A 179 15.93 -2.52 -16.31
C ARG A 179 17.41 -2.50 -15.92
N ARG A 180 18.27 -3.05 -16.78
CA ARG A 180 19.72 -3.02 -16.60
C ARG A 180 20.26 -1.61 -16.71
N MET A 181 19.79 -0.84 -17.69
CA MET A 181 20.25 0.55 -17.92
C MET A 181 19.83 1.46 -16.78
N ILE A 182 18.55 1.46 -16.38
CA ILE A 182 18.03 2.32 -15.31
C ILE A 182 18.62 1.99 -13.94
N GLY A 183 18.95 0.73 -13.67
CA GLY A 183 19.58 0.28 -12.41
C GLY A 183 21.11 0.28 -12.42
N SER A 184 21.76 0.78 -13.48
CA SER A 184 23.22 0.87 -13.57
C SER A 184 23.79 1.97 -12.67
N GLU A 185 25.13 2.03 -12.51
CA GLU A 185 25.79 3.09 -11.73
C GLU A 185 25.48 4.50 -12.24
N LYS A 186 25.25 4.64 -13.55
CA LYS A 186 24.86 5.89 -14.22
C LYS A 186 23.34 6.10 -14.31
N GLY A 187 22.56 5.12 -13.84
CA GLY A 187 21.10 5.15 -13.85
C GLY A 187 20.51 5.81 -12.60
N LEU A 188 19.26 5.47 -12.30
CA LEU A 188 18.57 5.96 -11.12
C LEU A 188 18.88 5.08 -9.91
N LYS A 189 19.20 5.73 -8.79
CA LYS A 189 19.27 5.06 -7.48
C LYS A 189 17.92 5.09 -6.85
N PHE A 190 17.22 3.97 -6.88
CA PHE A 190 15.96 3.84 -6.16
C PHE A 190 16.20 3.71 -4.66
N PRO A 191 15.37 4.32 -3.81
CA PRO A 191 15.36 4.02 -2.39
C PRO A 191 15.14 2.53 -2.13
N ASP A 192 15.67 1.99 -1.04
CA ASP A 192 15.54 0.56 -0.67
C ASP A 192 14.08 0.12 -0.49
N THR A 193 13.18 1.06 -0.28
CA THR A 193 11.73 0.83 -0.19
C THR A 193 11.06 0.59 -1.54
N VAL A 194 11.72 0.97 -2.66
CA VAL A 194 11.20 0.80 -4.02
C VAL A 194 11.67 -0.53 -4.58
N ARG A 195 10.74 -1.40 -4.93
CA ARG A 195 11.03 -2.70 -5.54
C ARG A 195 10.59 -2.74 -6.99
N PRO A 196 11.51 -2.89 -7.94
CA PRO A 196 11.17 -3.03 -9.35
C PRO A 196 10.74 -4.46 -9.67
N VAL A 197 9.57 -4.60 -10.31
CA VAL A 197 8.98 -5.85 -10.78
C VAL A 197 8.83 -5.79 -12.29
N MET A 198 9.31 -6.81 -12.99
CA MET A 198 9.10 -6.99 -14.44
C MET A 198 7.93 -7.95 -14.63
N ILE A 199 6.93 -7.54 -15.39
CA ILE A 199 5.69 -8.30 -15.55
C ILE A 199 5.08 -8.05 -16.93
N SER A 200 4.44 -9.08 -17.54
CA SER A 200 3.67 -8.88 -18.77
C SER A 200 2.39 -8.08 -18.48
N GLU A 201 1.90 -7.35 -19.47
CA GLU A 201 0.64 -6.60 -19.32
C GLU A 201 -0.54 -7.50 -18.95
N SER A 202 -0.58 -8.72 -19.48
CA SER A 202 -1.61 -9.71 -19.17
C SER A 202 -1.57 -10.13 -17.70
N ASN A 203 -0.37 -10.45 -17.18
CA ASN A 203 -0.22 -10.82 -15.77
C ASN A 203 -0.46 -9.63 -14.83
N PHE A 204 -0.08 -8.42 -15.23
CA PHE A 204 -0.36 -7.22 -14.44
C PHE A 204 -1.86 -6.96 -14.31
N LYS A 205 -2.64 -7.24 -15.36
CA LYS A 205 -4.11 -7.20 -15.30
C LYS A 205 -4.67 -8.15 -14.24
N LEU A 206 -4.13 -9.38 -14.16
CA LEU A 206 -4.55 -10.36 -13.15
C LEU A 206 -4.24 -9.88 -11.73
N LEU A 207 -3.13 -9.17 -11.52
CA LEU A 207 -2.85 -8.51 -10.24
C LEU A 207 -3.93 -7.47 -9.89
N LEU A 208 -4.30 -6.62 -10.85
CA LEU A 208 -5.35 -5.61 -10.66
C LEU A 208 -6.74 -6.23 -10.45
N GLU A 209 -6.98 -7.44 -10.94
CA GLU A 209 -8.22 -8.20 -10.77
C GLU A 209 -8.32 -8.94 -9.43
N GLY A 210 -7.28 -8.92 -8.60
CA GLY A 210 -7.33 -9.47 -7.24
C GLY A 210 -6.29 -10.55 -6.92
N ARG A 211 -5.28 -10.74 -7.76
CA ARG A 211 -4.10 -11.53 -7.42
C ARG A 211 -3.08 -10.68 -6.65
N SER A 212 -2.13 -11.34 -5.94
CA SER A 212 -1.06 -10.66 -5.22
C SER A 212 0.28 -10.77 -5.95
N PHE A 213 1.23 -9.87 -5.60
CA PHE A 213 2.60 -9.99 -6.08
C PHE A 213 3.29 -11.25 -5.58
N ASP A 214 2.96 -11.72 -4.38
CA ASP A 214 3.53 -12.95 -3.81
C ASP A 214 3.14 -14.18 -4.64
N GLU A 215 1.86 -14.27 -5.06
CA GLU A 215 1.40 -15.30 -6.00
C GLU A 215 2.17 -15.23 -7.34
N TYR A 216 2.47 -14.02 -7.83
CA TYR A 216 3.25 -13.83 -9.04
C TYR A 216 4.71 -14.28 -8.88
N PHE A 217 5.35 -13.95 -7.76
CA PHE A 217 6.71 -14.39 -7.48
C PHE A 217 6.81 -15.91 -7.34
N HIS A 218 5.86 -16.52 -6.64
CA HIS A 218 5.76 -18.00 -6.57
C HIS A 218 5.62 -18.63 -7.95
N PHE A 219 4.80 -18.05 -8.82
CA PHE A 219 4.66 -18.50 -10.20
C PHE A 219 6.00 -18.40 -10.96
N LEU A 220 6.75 -17.32 -10.82
CA LEU A 220 8.05 -17.16 -11.45
C LEU A 220 9.07 -18.19 -10.96
N GLU A 221 9.11 -18.49 -9.66
CA GLU A 221 10.00 -19.49 -9.06
C GLU A 221 9.74 -20.91 -9.60
N GLN A 222 8.48 -21.24 -9.87
CA GLN A 222 8.09 -22.55 -10.39
C GLN A 222 8.38 -22.74 -11.89
N ASN A 223 8.60 -21.64 -12.62
CA ASN A 223 8.75 -21.65 -14.08
C ASN A 223 10.13 -21.14 -14.58
N GLN A 224 11.12 -21.05 -13.69
CA GLN A 224 12.51 -20.72 -14.02
C GLN A 224 13.30 -21.91 -14.56
#